data_b1f74258b0788fa98b218c721580917e
#
_entry.id   b1f74258b0788fa98b218c721580917e
#
_cell.length_a   1.000
_cell.length_b   1.000
_cell.length_c   1.000
_cell.angle_alpha   90.00
_cell.angle_beta   90.00
_cell.angle_gamma   90.00
#
_symmetry.space_group_name_H-M   'P 1'
#
loop_
_entity.id
_entity.type
_entity.pdbx_description
1 polymer ?
#
loop_
_entity_poly.entity_id
_entity_poly.type
_entity_poly.pdbx_seq_one_letter_code
_entity_poly.pdbx_strand_id
1 'polypeptide(L)'
;MKIPALPQPSKIICVGQNYAAHCRELGNEPPSEPVLFQKAPSSWAAPFDPLELPPEAEKLDYEVELGLVIGKKAKRVREEDAFDYISGYLVLCDYSERSWQKERAGQWNKGKSYDGFCPAGPKVIPVADIPNPHDLRIWSKVNGEIRQDSNTSDMIFKIPHLISYISCLLYTSPSPRDRG
;
A
#
# COMPACT_ATOMS: atom_id res chain seq x y z
N MET A 1 23.81 10.96 1.02
CA MET A 1 23.79 9.96 -0.07
C MET A 1 22.33 9.78 -0.47
N LYS A 2 21.97 9.97 -1.74
CA LYS A 2 20.59 9.77 -2.23
C LYS A 2 20.33 8.27 -2.35
N ILE A 3 19.28 7.76 -1.72
CA ILE A 3 18.86 6.36 -1.85
C ILE A 3 17.99 6.28 -3.10
N PRO A 4 18.33 5.45 -4.11
CA PRO A 4 17.54 5.34 -5.33
C PRO A 4 16.19 4.68 -5.03
N ALA A 5 15.20 4.95 -5.88
CA ALA A 5 13.94 4.23 -5.85
C ALA A 5 14.17 2.73 -6.10
N LEU A 6 13.35 1.90 -5.44
CA LEU A 6 13.24 0.49 -5.78
C LEU A 6 12.70 0.34 -7.22
N PRO A 7 12.89 -0.83 -7.87
CA PRO A 7 12.32 -1.05 -9.19
C PRO A 7 10.84 -0.74 -9.25
N GLN A 8 10.42 0.00 -10.28
CA GLN A 8 9.03 0.40 -10.43
C GLN A 8 8.14 -0.83 -10.66
N PRO A 9 7.07 -1.01 -9.86
CA PRO A 9 6.15 -2.13 -10.05
C PRO A 9 5.28 -1.94 -11.30
N SER A 10 4.82 -3.04 -11.88
CA SER A 10 3.86 -3.00 -12.99
C SER A 10 2.45 -2.63 -12.55
N LYS A 11 2.13 -2.85 -11.28
CA LYS A 11 0.84 -2.55 -10.64
C LYS A 11 1.07 -2.23 -9.16
N ILE A 12 0.28 -1.31 -8.65
CA ILE A 12 0.17 -1.02 -7.22
C ILE A 12 -1.31 -1.19 -6.87
N ILE A 13 -1.62 -2.27 -6.17
CA ILE A 13 -2.98 -2.59 -5.72
C ILE A 13 -3.05 -2.28 -4.23
N CYS A 14 -4.00 -1.46 -3.84
CA CYS A 14 -4.16 -0.98 -2.48
C CYS A 14 -5.48 -1.50 -1.90
N VAL A 15 -5.50 -1.66 -0.57
CA VAL A 15 -6.68 -2.09 0.18
C VAL A 15 -7.08 -0.96 1.12
N GLY A 16 -8.19 -0.33 0.84
CA GLY A 16 -8.75 0.73 1.69
C GLY A 16 -9.54 0.16 2.86
N GLN A 17 -9.62 0.94 3.96
CA GLN A 17 -10.45 0.63 5.14
C GLN A 17 -10.20 -0.76 5.75
N ASN A 18 -8.95 -1.22 5.73
CA ASN A 18 -8.60 -2.55 6.22
C ASN A 18 -8.10 -2.59 7.68
N TYR A 19 -8.15 -1.48 8.40
CA TYR A 19 -7.81 -1.41 9.82
C TYR A 19 -9.06 -1.06 10.63
N ALA A 20 -9.40 -1.94 11.59
CA ALA A 20 -10.64 -1.81 12.37
C ALA A 20 -10.68 -0.54 13.21
N ALA A 21 -9.55 -0.11 13.78
CA ALA A 21 -9.44 1.16 14.51
C ALA A 21 -9.75 2.35 13.59
N HIS A 22 -9.18 2.35 12.39
CA HIS A 22 -9.40 3.41 11.41
C HIS A 22 -10.87 3.50 10.95
N CYS A 23 -11.55 2.37 10.76
CA CYS A 23 -12.99 2.36 10.46
C CYS A 23 -13.79 3.03 11.59
N ARG A 24 -13.46 2.70 12.86
CA ARG A 24 -14.11 3.32 14.03
C ARG A 24 -13.88 4.83 14.11
N GLU A 25 -12.63 5.30 13.86
CA GLU A 25 -12.30 6.73 13.84
C GLU A 25 -13.11 7.51 12.81
N LEU A 26 -13.37 6.90 11.66
CA LEU A 26 -14.18 7.49 10.59
C LEU A 26 -15.69 7.33 10.81
N GLY A 27 -16.12 6.61 11.85
CA GLY A 27 -17.54 6.29 12.08
C GLY A 27 -18.12 5.33 11.04
N ASN A 28 -17.27 4.56 10.35
CA ASN A 28 -17.67 3.61 9.34
C ASN A 28 -17.78 2.20 9.94
N GLU A 29 -18.77 1.42 9.48
CA GLU A 29 -18.78 -0.02 9.70
C GLU A 29 -17.66 -0.70 8.90
N PRO A 30 -17.05 -1.77 9.43
CA PRO A 30 -16.10 -2.57 8.69
C PRO A 30 -16.68 -3.06 7.36
N PRO A 31 -15.97 -2.96 6.23
CA PRO A 31 -16.48 -3.43 4.95
C PRO A 31 -16.67 -4.95 4.97
N SER A 32 -17.71 -5.44 4.26
CA SER A 32 -18.00 -6.88 4.14
C SER A 32 -17.03 -7.62 3.21
N GLU A 33 -16.31 -6.90 2.35
CA GLU A 33 -15.28 -7.41 1.44
C GLU A 33 -14.16 -6.37 1.24
N PRO A 34 -12.96 -6.76 0.79
CA PRO A 34 -11.85 -5.85 0.60
C PRO A 34 -12.16 -4.71 -0.38
N VAL A 35 -12.01 -3.47 0.08
CA VAL A 35 -12.14 -2.26 -0.76
C VAL A 35 -10.86 -2.07 -1.54
N LEU A 36 -10.87 -2.39 -2.84
CA LEU A 36 -9.69 -2.31 -3.69
C LEU A 36 -9.65 -1.02 -4.49
N PHE A 37 -8.46 -0.44 -4.57
CA PHE A 37 -8.14 0.62 -5.51
C PHE A 37 -6.71 0.45 -6.04
N GLN A 38 -6.31 1.27 -6.99
CA GLN A 38 -4.96 1.21 -7.55
C GLN A 38 -4.32 2.59 -7.47
N LYS A 39 -2.99 2.57 -7.34
CA LYS A 39 -2.16 3.75 -7.65
C LYS A 39 -1.50 3.52 -9.01
N ALA A 40 -1.39 4.58 -9.80
CA ALA A 40 -0.65 4.50 -11.05
C ALA A 40 0.83 4.12 -10.79
N PRO A 41 1.46 3.29 -11.61
CA PRO A 41 2.88 2.99 -11.46
C PRO A 41 3.77 4.26 -11.47
N SER A 42 3.37 5.33 -12.15
CA SER A 42 4.06 6.63 -12.16
C SER A 42 4.10 7.31 -10.78
N SER A 43 3.19 6.96 -9.86
CA SER A 43 3.23 7.48 -8.49
C SER A 43 4.38 6.94 -7.64
N TRP A 44 5.05 5.86 -8.09
CA TRP A 44 6.16 5.23 -7.37
C TRP A 44 7.36 6.16 -7.30
N ALA A 45 7.89 6.35 -6.09
CA ALA A 45 9.01 7.26 -5.83
C ALA A 45 10.04 6.66 -4.87
N ALA A 46 11.23 7.25 -4.84
CA ALA A 46 12.22 6.93 -3.83
C ALA A 46 11.75 7.37 -2.43
N PRO A 47 12.14 6.65 -1.36
CA PRO A 47 11.56 6.83 -0.02
C PRO A 47 11.86 8.19 0.63
N PHE A 48 12.87 8.90 0.15
CA PHE A 48 13.32 10.17 0.74
C PHE A 48 13.37 11.31 -0.28
N ASP A 49 12.82 11.12 -1.47
CA ASP A 49 12.71 12.21 -2.44
C ASP A 49 11.65 13.23 -1.95
N PRO A 50 11.88 14.53 -2.16
CA PRO A 50 10.88 15.54 -1.91
C PRO A 50 9.61 15.25 -2.72
N LEU A 51 8.45 15.42 -2.10
CA LEU A 51 7.19 15.38 -2.80
C LEU A 51 6.90 16.76 -3.40
N GLU A 52 6.75 16.83 -4.72
CA GLU A 52 6.23 18.02 -5.39
C GLU A 52 4.71 17.98 -5.32
N LEU A 53 4.14 19.01 -4.68
CA LEU A 53 2.69 19.13 -4.59
C LEU A 53 2.13 19.69 -5.89
N PRO A 54 1.06 19.10 -6.44
CA PRO A 54 0.35 19.72 -7.55
C PRO A 54 -0.19 21.09 -7.12
N PRO A 55 -0.16 22.12 -8.00
CA PRO A 55 -0.60 23.48 -7.67
C PRO A 55 -2.05 23.56 -7.15
N GLU A 56 -2.90 22.61 -7.58
CA GLU A 56 -4.30 22.53 -7.19
C GLU A 56 -4.57 21.61 -5.99
N ALA A 57 -3.53 21.14 -5.29
CA ALA A 57 -3.70 20.33 -4.09
C ALA A 57 -4.18 21.18 -2.92
N GLU A 58 -5.29 20.78 -2.30
CA GLU A 58 -5.92 21.50 -1.20
C GLU A 58 -5.86 20.71 0.12
N LYS A 59 -5.96 19.38 0.03
CA LYS A 59 -6.16 18.49 1.19
C LYS A 59 -5.22 17.28 1.11
N LEU A 60 -3.90 17.56 1.06
CA LEU A 60 -2.91 16.49 1.09
C LEU A 60 -2.91 15.79 2.44
N ASP A 61 -2.94 14.48 2.40
CA ASP A 61 -2.87 13.58 3.54
C ASP A 61 -1.81 12.50 3.31
N TYR A 62 -1.37 11.84 4.38
CA TYR A 62 -0.37 10.77 4.35
C TYR A 62 -0.90 9.54 5.07
N GLU A 63 -0.57 8.37 4.55
CA GLU A 63 -0.95 7.08 5.13
C GLU A 63 0.28 6.17 5.11
N VAL A 64 0.83 5.84 6.29
CA VAL A 64 1.89 4.83 6.37
C VAL A 64 1.29 3.45 6.17
N GLU A 65 1.92 2.63 5.30
CA GLU A 65 1.38 1.35 4.89
C GLU A 65 2.43 0.22 4.89
N LEU A 66 1.97 -0.99 5.15
CA LEU A 66 2.72 -2.20 4.90
C LEU A 66 2.55 -2.61 3.44
N GLY A 67 3.63 -2.52 2.67
CA GLY A 67 3.67 -3.01 1.29
C GLY A 67 4.13 -4.46 1.22
N LEU A 68 3.47 -5.25 0.36
CA LEU A 68 3.86 -6.61 0.01
C LEU A 68 4.36 -6.66 -1.43
N VAL A 69 5.52 -7.25 -1.65
CA VAL A 69 6.07 -7.48 -2.98
C VAL A 69 5.71 -8.88 -3.44
N ILE A 70 4.93 -8.96 -4.52
CA ILE A 70 4.56 -10.25 -5.13
C ILE A 70 5.71 -10.72 -6.02
N GLY A 71 6.35 -11.82 -5.63
CA GLY A 71 7.56 -12.35 -6.27
C GLY A 71 7.33 -13.32 -7.42
N LYS A 72 6.13 -13.84 -7.57
CA LYS A 72 5.76 -14.73 -8.68
C LYS A 72 4.32 -14.49 -9.13
N LYS A 73 4.01 -14.98 -10.32
CA LYS A 73 2.68 -14.86 -10.92
C LYS A 73 1.60 -15.45 -10.01
N ALA A 74 0.67 -14.63 -9.56
CA ALA A 74 -0.44 -15.02 -8.71
C ALA A 74 -1.76 -14.94 -9.47
N LYS A 75 -2.46 -16.08 -9.57
CA LYS A 75 -3.79 -16.19 -10.18
C LYS A 75 -4.57 -17.28 -9.47
N ARG A 76 -5.72 -16.91 -8.87
CA ARG A 76 -6.57 -17.83 -8.10
C ARG A 76 -5.78 -18.60 -7.04
N VAL A 77 -5.01 -17.86 -6.26
CA VAL A 77 -4.19 -18.40 -5.16
C VAL A 77 -5.11 -18.79 -4.01
N ARG A 78 -4.90 -19.97 -3.42
CA ARG A 78 -5.59 -20.37 -2.20
C ARG A 78 -4.97 -19.65 -1.00
N GLU A 79 -5.75 -19.42 0.04
CA GLU A 79 -5.25 -18.70 1.24
C GLU A 79 -4.06 -19.43 1.90
N GLU A 80 -4.10 -20.77 1.95
CA GLU A 80 -3.02 -21.58 2.53
C GLU A 80 -1.68 -21.45 1.78
N ASP A 81 -1.71 -21.12 0.49
CA ASP A 81 -0.52 -20.96 -0.36
C ASP A 81 -0.06 -19.50 -0.47
N ALA A 82 -0.78 -18.55 0.12
CA ALA A 82 -0.61 -17.12 -0.16
C ALA A 82 0.81 -16.60 0.13
N PHE A 83 1.42 -17.00 1.25
CA PHE A 83 2.76 -16.56 1.63
C PHE A 83 3.85 -17.00 0.64
N ASP A 84 3.65 -18.07 -0.11
CA ASP A 84 4.58 -18.53 -1.14
C ASP A 84 4.69 -17.57 -2.33
N TYR A 85 3.78 -16.62 -2.45
CA TYR A 85 3.75 -15.63 -3.53
C TYR A 85 4.39 -14.31 -3.14
N ILE A 86 4.72 -14.11 -1.87
CA ILE A 86 5.36 -12.90 -1.37
C ILE A 86 6.88 -13.07 -1.43
N SER A 87 7.60 -12.13 -2.03
CA SER A 87 9.06 -12.09 -2.01
C SER A 87 9.60 -11.25 -0.84
N GLY A 88 8.79 -10.35 -0.29
CA GLY A 88 9.17 -9.54 0.85
C GLY A 88 8.19 -8.43 1.16
N TYR A 89 8.55 -7.65 2.17
CA TYR A 89 7.78 -6.54 2.71
C TYR A 89 8.56 -5.24 2.64
N LEU A 90 7.85 -4.14 2.58
CA LEU A 90 8.44 -2.80 2.61
C LEU A 90 7.49 -1.80 3.29
N VAL A 91 8.04 -0.67 3.69
CA VAL A 91 7.23 0.48 4.13
C VAL A 91 6.97 1.35 2.90
N LEU A 92 5.75 1.85 2.78
CA LEU A 92 5.39 2.86 1.82
C LEU A 92 4.48 3.93 2.44
N CYS A 93 4.36 5.06 1.79
CA CYS A 93 3.37 6.06 2.14
C CYS A 93 2.37 6.19 0.99
N ASP A 94 1.08 6.03 1.30
CA ASP A 94 -0.02 6.28 0.37
C ASP A 94 -0.45 7.76 0.49
N TYR A 95 0.30 8.68 -0.15
CA TYR A 95 -0.14 10.05 -0.23
C TYR A 95 -1.47 10.17 -0.95
N SER A 96 -2.33 11.01 -0.39
CA SER A 96 -3.72 11.15 -0.82
C SER A 96 -4.10 12.63 -0.87
N GLU A 97 -4.53 13.10 -2.02
CA GLU A 97 -5.21 14.38 -2.11
C GLU A 97 -6.71 14.14 -1.93
N ARG A 98 -7.23 14.48 -0.73
CA ARG A 98 -8.58 14.08 -0.29
C ARG A 98 -9.70 14.77 -1.05
N SER A 99 -9.52 16.03 -1.51
CA SER A 99 -10.54 16.69 -2.32
C SER A 99 -10.71 15.98 -3.68
N TRP A 100 -9.59 15.55 -4.28
CA TRP A 100 -9.64 14.81 -5.56
C TRP A 100 -10.20 13.41 -5.39
N GLN A 101 -9.87 12.75 -4.27
CA GLN A 101 -10.35 11.41 -3.96
C GLN A 101 -11.86 11.37 -3.75
N LYS A 102 -12.39 12.31 -2.94
CA LYS A 102 -13.75 12.23 -2.40
C LYS A 102 -14.73 13.20 -3.09
N GLU A 103 -14.27 14.39 -3.47
CA GLU A 103 -15.13 15.49 -3.90
C GLU A 103 -15.24 15.60 -5.43
N ARG A 104 -14.46 14.82 -6.19
CA ARG A 104 -14.47 14.79 -7.66
C ARG A 104 -15.05 13.49 -8.19
N ALA A 105 -16.36 13.30 -8.02
CA ALA A 105 -17.14 12.14 -8.49
C ALA A 105 -16.69 10.78 -7.92
N GLY A 106 -16.06 10.75 -6.73
CA GLY A 106 -15.78 9.52 -5.99
C GLY A 106 -14.76 8.55 -6.62
N GLN A 107 -14.03 8.97 -7.67
CA GLN A 107 -13.00 8.12 -8.27
C GLN A 107 -11.66 8.33 -7.56
N TRP A 108 -11.31 7.36 -6.70
CA TRP A 108 -10.18 7.45 -5.78
C TRP A 108 -8.82 7.63 -6.47
N ASN A 109 -8.62 7.04 -7.65
CA ASN A 109 -7.34 7.12 -8.35
C ASN A 109 -6.88 8.56 -8.62
N LYS A 110 -7.82 9.50 -8.78
CA LYS A 110 -7.49 10.92 -8.98
C LYS A 110 -6.67 11.50 -7.83
N GLY A 111 -7.06 11.17 -6.59
CA GLY A 111 -6.38 11.66 -5.39
C GLY A 111 -5.23 10.75 -4.91
N LYS A 112 -5.09 9.56 -5.48
CA LYS A 112 -4.14 8.54 -5.04
C LYS A 112 -2.94 8.34 -6.00
N SER A 113 -3.02 8.83 -7.23
CA SER A 113 -2.10 8.44 -8.31
C SER A 113 -1.25 9.56 -8.90
N TYR A 114 -1.18 10.73 -8.25
CA TYR A 114 -0.28 11.79 -8.69
C TYR A 114 1.18 11.30 -8.62
N ASP A 115 2.03 11.82 -9.50
CA ASP A 115 3.44 11.43 -9.56
C ASP A 115 4.12 11.67 -8.21
N GLY A 116 4.87 10.68 -7.73
CA GLY A 116 5.52 10.74 -6.42
C GLY A 116 4.62 10.40 -5.22
N PHE A 117 3.32 10.15 -5.39
CA PHE A 117 2.39 9.87 -4.28
C PHE A 117 2.54 8.47 -3.64
N CYS A 118 3.57 7.70 -4.03
CA CYS A 118 3.87 6.40 -3.44
C CYS A 118 5.37 6.23 -3.19
N PRO A 119 5.98 7.02 -2.29
CA PRO A 119 7.35 6.76 -1.87
C PRO A 119 7.43 5.45 -1.10
N ALA A 120 8.39 4.59 -1.47
CA ALA A 120 8.50 3.24 -0.96
C ALA A 120 9.94 2.81 -0.71
N GLY A 121 10.16 2.04 0.34
CA GLY A 121 11.47 1.54 0.69
C GLY A 121 11.89 1.90 2.11
N PRO A 122 13.21 2.03 2.40
CA PRO A 122 14.35 2.08 1.45
C PRO A 122 14.78 0.72 0.87
N LYS A 123 14.24 -0.38 1.37
CA LYS A 123 14.57 -1.73 0.92
C LYS A 123 13.36 -2.66 1.05
N VAL A 124 13.39 -3.74 0.31
CA VAL A 124 12.50 -4.89 0.52
C VAL A 124 13.11 -5.80 1.57
N ILE A 125 12.36 -6.13 2.61
CA ILE A 125 12.76 -7.07 3.67
C ILE A 125 12.27 -8.46 3.25
N PRO A 126 13.16 -9.46 3.17
CA PRO A 126 12.77 -10.83 2.83
C PRO A 126 11.71 -11.40 3.78
N VAL A 127 10.85 -12.28 3.26
CA VAL A 127 9.80 -12.94 4.08
C VAL A 127 10.38 -13.66 5.30
N ALA A 128 11.55 -14.29 5.14
CA ALA A 128 12.22 -15.02 6.22
C ALA A 128 12.60 -14.15 7.43
N ASP A 129 12.80 -12.84 7.21
CA ASP A 129 13.17 -11.89 8.26
C ASP A 129 11.96 -11.34 9.03
N ILE A 130 10.74 -11.63 8.56
CA ILE A 130 9.47 -11.19 9.18
C ILE A 130 8.58 -12.42 9.39
N PRO A 131 8.78 -13.15 10.50
CA PRO A 131 8.04 -14.40 10.74
C PRO A 131 6.55 -14.21 11.02
N ASN A 132 6.16 -13.04 11.51
CA ASN A 132 4.74 -12.70 11.72
C ASN A 132 4.39 -11.31 11.18
N PRO A 133 3.96 -11.18 9.92
CA PRO A 133 3.58 -9.90 9.33
C PRO A 133 2.25 -9.34 9.89
N HIS A 134 1.53 -10.11 10.70
CA HIS A 134 0.30 -9.67 11.36
C HIS A 134 0.52 -9.17 12.80
N ASP A 135 1.77 -8.91 13.19
CA ASP A 135 2.10 -8.31 14.48
C ASP A 135 3.30 -7.35 14.33
N LEU A 136 3.13 -6.37 13.48
CA LEU A 136 4.11 -5.31 13.23
C LEU A 136 3.53 -3.97 13.66
N ARG A 137 4.28 -3.22 14.49
CA ARG A 137 3.92 -1.83 14.73
C ARG A 137 4.10 -1.03 13.43
N ILE A 138 3.08 -0.29 13.05
CA ILE A 138 3.08 0.62 11.92
C ILE A 138 2.81 2.05 12.42
N TRP A 139 3.70 2.98 12.12
CA TRP A 139 3.62 4.34 12.67
C TRP A 139 4.27 5.38 11.76
N SER A 140 3.84 6.62 11.88
CA SER A 140 4.44 7.76 11.19
C SER A 140 4.64 8.96 12.10
N LYS A 141 5.60 9.81 11.74
CA LYS A 141 5.85 11.11 12.37
C LYS A 141 5.83 12.21 11.33
N VAL A 142 5.27 13.36 11.74
CA VAL A 142 5.35 14.60 10.97
C VAL A 142 5.92 15.68 11.90
N ASN A 143 7.01 16.31 11.49
CA ASN A 143 7.71 17.33 12.30
C ASN A 143 8.08 16.86 13.72
N GLY A 144 8.43 15.58 13.85
CA GLY A 144 8.80 14.98 15.13
C GLY A 144 7.64 14.45 15.99
N GLU A 145 6.39 14.76 15.65
CA GLU A 145 5.19 14.30 16.35
C GLU A 145 4.65 13.01 15.71
N ILE A 146 4.30 12.02 16.54
CA ILE A 146 3.62 10.80 16.08
C ILE A 146 2.22 11.20 15.59
N ARG A 147 1.89 10.85 14.35
CA ARG A 147 0.61 11.13 13.72
C ARG A 147 -0.20 9.86 13.46
N GLN A 148 0.47 8.76 13.21
CA GLN A 148 -0.16 7.46 13.09
C GLN A 148 0.60 6.48 13.96
N ASP A 149 -0.10 5.61 14.67
CA ASP A 149 0.48 4.54 15.49
C ASP A 149 -0.54 3.41 15.64
N SER A 150 -0.26 2.29 15.02
CA SER A 150 -1.14 1.14 14.96
C SER A 150 -0.32 -0.15 14.89
N ASN A 151 -0.99 -1.27 14.71
CA ASN A 151 -0.37 -2.58 14.54
C ASN A 151 -1.09 -3.35 13.42
N THR A 152 -0.34 -4.11 12.62
CA THR A 152 -0.91 -4.93 11.55
C THR A 152 -1.84 -6.04 12.06
N SER A 153 -1.84 -6.34 13.36
CA SER A 153 -2.84 -7.22 13.98
C SER A 153 -4.27 -6.67 13.90
N ASP A 154 -4.43 -5.34 13.72
CA ASP A 154 -5.75 -4.68 13.57
C ASP A 154 -6.36 -4.81 12.16
N MET A 155 -5.64 -5.45 11.21
CA MET A 155 -6.20 -5.74 9.88
C MET A 155 -7.49 -6.55 9.96
N ILE A 156 -8.55 -6.08 9.30
CA ILE A 156 -9.84 -6.76 9.14
C ILE A 156 -9.64 -8.00 8.26
N PHE A 157 -9.16 -7.80 7.04
CA PHE A 157 -8.82 -8.88 6.12
C PHE A 157 -7.32 -9.16 6.22
N LYS A 158 -6.96 -10.39 6.59
CA LYS A 158 -5.56 -10.81 6.74
C LYS A 158 -4.89 -11.03 5.39
N ILE A 159 -3.55 -10.99 5.36
CA ILE A 159 -2.75 -11.09 4.13
C ILE A 159 -3.12 -12.30 3.27
N PRO A 160 -3.30 -13.53 3.79
CA PRO A 160 -3.68 -14.67 2.96
C PRO A 160 -5.02 -14.46 2.23
N HIS A 161 -6.02 -13.95 2.95
CA HIS A 161 -7.32 -13.63 2.36
C HIS A 161 -7.20 -12.58 1.26
N LEU A 162 -6.43 -11.50 1.49
CA LEU A 162 -6.23 -10.44 0.50
C LEU A 162 -5.56 -10.96 -0.77
N ILE A 163 -4.52 -11.78 -0.66
CA ILE A 163 -3.84 -12.37 -1.83
C ILE A 163 -4.79 -13.29 -2.60
N SER A 164 -5.53 -14.14 -1.90
CA SER A 164 -6.53 -15.02 -2.51
C SER A 164 -7.57 -14.21 -3.27
N TYR A 165 -8.20 -13.25 -2.60
CA TYR A 165 -9.23 -12.38 -3.16
C TYR A 165 -8.74 -11.58 -4.37
N ILE A 166 -7.63 -10.87 -4.24
CA ILE A 166 -7.06 -10.04 -5.30
C ILE A 166 -6.66 -10.89 -6.52
N SER A 167 -6.05 -12.06 -6.31
CA SER A 167 -5.60 -12.93 -7.39
C SER A 167 -6.73 -13.59 -8.19
N CYS A 168 -7.94 -13.59 -7.68
CA CYS A 168 -9.15 -13.99 -8.40
C CYS A 168 -9.67 -12.89 -9.33
N LEU A 169 -9.54 -11.62 -8.92
CA LEU A 169 -10.05 -10.46 -9.64
C LEU A 169 -9.02 -9.87 -10.60
N LEU A 170 -7.80 -9.73 -10.13
CA LEU A 170 -6.71 -9.06 -10.82
C LEU A 170 -5.52 -10.01 -10.96
N TYR A 171 -5.13 -10.27 -12.20
CA TYR A 171 -3.94 -11.03 -12.48
C TYR A 171 -2.69 -10.25 -12.02
N THR A 172 -1.91 -10.82 -11.09
CA THR A 172 -0.66 -10.24 -10.62
C THR A 172 0.55 -11.02 -11.19
N SER A 173 1.56 -10.30 -11.64
CA SER A 173 2.83 -10.88 -12.10
C SER A 173 3.99 -10.01 -11.61
N PRO A 174 5.18 -10.59 -11.44
CA PRO A 174 6.40 -9.81 -11.20
C PRO A 174 6.58 -8.74 -12.27
N SER A 175 7.30 -7.65 -11.93
CA SER A 175 7.68 -6.64 -12.91
C SER A 175 8.42 -7.28 -14.08
N PRO A 176 8.26 -6.78 -15.33
CA PRO A 176 9.03 -7.25 -16.48
C PRO A 176 10.56 -7.23 -16.28
N ARG A 177 11.05 -6.42 -15.36
CA ARG A 177 12.50 -6.34 -15.01
C ARG A 177 12.99 -7.49 -14.13
N ASP A 178 12.07 -8.24 -13.50
CA ASP A 178 12.40 -9.39 -12.65
C ASP A 178 12.50 -10.70 -13.44
N ARG A 179 12.44 -10.61 -14.78
CA ARG A 179 12.63 -11.72 -15.69
C ARG A 179 14.06 -11.75 -16.21
N GLY A 180 15.02 -11.83 -15.30
CA GLY A 180 16.41 -12.11 -15.62
C GLY A 180 16.65 -13.60 -15.73
#